data_06e9c033984f3db538ef44e46c0edaf7
#
_entry.id   06e9c033984f3db538ef44e46c0edaf7
#
_cell.length_a   1.000
_cell.length_b   1.000
_cell.length_c   1.000
_cell.angle_alpha   90.00
_cell.angle_beta   90.00
_cell.angle_gamma   90.00
#
_symmetry.space_group_name_H-M   'P 1'
#
loop_
_entity.id
_entity.type
_entity.pdbx_description
1 polymer ?
#
loop_
_entity_poly.entity_id
_entity_poly.type
_entity_poly.pdbx_seq_one_letter_code
_entity_poly.pdbx_strand_id
1 'polypeptide(L)'
;MADSNDQNLVTMIITQNEKVTDPNEEAPQQKVILELFPDIAPEHVKQIKTLISEKFYDGIIFHRVITGFMAQTGDPTGTGMGGSDLPDIRAEFTPTPFERGTLGMARSQHPDSANSQFFICFQEASFLNNQYTVFGRVIEGMEFVDSIVKGEPPEFPDKIISMNLSE
;
A
#
# COMPACT_ATOMS: atom_id res chain seq x y z
N MET A 1 -4.58 17.93 -20.51
CA MET A 1 -5.40 17.22 -20.10
C MET A 1 -5.55 16.96 -18.66
N ALA A 2 -6.55 17.51 -18.17
CA ALA A 2 -6.89 17.43 -16.77
C ALA A 2 -7.07 16.01 -16.30
N ASP A 3 -7.34 15.11 -17.22
CA ASP A 3 -7.70 13.77 -16.86
C ASP A 3 -6.57 12.91 -16.37
N SER A 4 -5.33 13.33 -16.60
CA SER A 4 -4.18 12.53 -16.17
C SER A 4 -4.16 12.33 -14.66
N ASN A 5 -4.65 13.31 -13.88
CA ASN A 5 -4.67 13.18 -12.42
C ASN A 5 -5.66 12.14 -11.95
N ASP A 6 -6.84 12.10 -12.58
CA ASP A 6 -7.89 11.14 -12.20
C ASP A 6 -7.43 9.71 -12.44
N GLN A 7 -6.67 9.48 -13.52
CA GLN A 7 -6.16 8.15 -13.85
C GLN A 7 -5.13 7.66 -12.83
N ASN A 8 -4.65 8.53 -11.95
CA ASN A 8 -3.68 8.20 -10.93
C ASN A 8 -4.29 8.15 -9.54
N LEU A 9 -5.62 8.26 -9.43
CA LEU A 9 -6.30 8.15 -8.15
C LEU A 9 -6.82 6.74 -7.96
N VAL A 10 -6.62 6.20 -6.76
CA VAL A 10 -7.05 4.86 -6.40
C VAL A 10 -7.95 4.96 -5.19
N THR A 11 -9.11 4.30 -5.25
CA THR A 11 -9.97 4.13 -4.09
C THR A 11 -9.66 2.77 -3.47
N MET A 12 -9.16 2.78 -2.25
CA MET A 12 -8.86 1.56 -1.50
C MET A 12 -9.84 1.47 -0.33
N ILE A 13 -10.56 0.35 -0.26
CA ILE A 13 -11.47 0.09 0.86
C ILE A 13 -10.78 -0.90 1.79
N ILE A 14 -10.68 -0.55 3.07
CA ILE A 14 -10.04 -1.40 4.07
C ILE A 14 -11.01 -1.67 5.22
N THR A 15 -10.77 -2.75 5.95
CA THR A 15 -11.51 -3.03 7.18
C THR A 15 -10.98 -2.16 8.32
N GLN A 16 -11.79 -2.00 9.36
CA GLN A 16 -11.40 -1.29 10.57
C GLN A 16 -11.64 -2.20 11.77
N ASN A 17 -10.82 -3.23 11.89
CA ASN A 17 -11.01 -4.29 12.88
C ASN A 17 -10.91 -3.80 14.32
N GLU A 18 -10.21 -2.71 14.59
CA GLU A 18 -10.12 -2.18 15.95
C GLU A 18 -11.47 -1.73 16.48
N LYS A 19 -12.47 -1.54 15.61
CA LYS A 19 -13.82 -1.16 16.01
C LYS A 19 -14.70 -2.36 16.29
N VAL A 20 -14.22 -3.59 16.03
CA VAL A 20 -15.00 -4.79 16.25
C VAL A 20 -14.91 -5.21 17.70
N THR A 21 -16.06 -5.33 18.37
CA THR A 21 -16.13 -5.73 19.78
C THR A 21 -16.72 -7.12 19.96
N ASP A 22 -17.39 -7.65 18.93
CA ASP A 22 -18.03 -8.96 18.95
C ASP A 22 -17.44 -9.78 17.80
N PRO A 23 -16.92 -10.99 18.04
CA PRO A 23 -16.32 -11.80 16.97
C PRO A 23 -17.28 -12.16 15.84
N ASN A 24 -18.59 -12.05 16.06
CA ASN A 24 -19.58 -12.29 15.01
C ASN A 24 -19.97 -11.02 14.26
N GLU A 25 -19.41 -9.89 14.65
CA GLU A 25 -19.71 -8.60 14.04
C GLU A 25 -18.82 -8.38 12.82
N GLU A 26 -19.43 -7.86 11.74
CA GLU A 26 -18.67 -7.50 10.54
C GLU A 26 -17.94 -6.19 10.79
N ALA A 27 -16.66 -6.13 10.42
CA ALA A 27 -15.86 -4.94 10.62
C ALA A 27 -16.37 -3.80 9.74
N PRO A 28 -16.35 -2.55 10.24
CA PRO A 28 -16.63 -1.40 9.40
C PRO A 28 -15.61 -1.33 8.25
N GLN A 29 -16.05 -0.78 7.12
CA GLN A 29 -15.19 -0.59 5.96
C GLN A 29 -14.98 0.91 5.76
N GLN A 30 -13.76 1.29 5.46
CA GLN A 30 -13.39 2.70 5.33
C GLN A 30 -12.68 2.95 4.01
N LYS A 31 -12.91 4.14 3.46
CA LYS A 31 -12.35 4.54 2.18
C LYS A 31 -11.06 5.32 2.37
N VAL A 32 -10.04 4.93 1.63
CA VAL A 32 -8.75 5.62 1.59
C VAL A 32 -8.47 5.95 0.13
N ILE A 33 -8.11 7.19 -0.16
CA ILE A 33 -7.80 7.62 -1.52
C ILE A 33 -6.29 7.78 -1.64
N LEU A 34 -5.73 7.13 -2.66
CA LEU A 34 -4.30 7.18 -2.96
C LEU A 34 -4.08 7.94 -4.27
N GLU A 35 -3.00 8.68 -4.33
CA GLU A 35 -2.54 9.30 -5.57
C GLU A 35 -1.23 8.62 -5.98
N LEU A 36 -1.17 8.13 -7.21
CA LEU A 36 0.03 7.48 -7.74
C LEU A 36 0.90 8.51 -8.47
N PHE A 37 2.22 8.28 -8.49
CA PHE A 37 3.20 9.22 -9.05
C PHE A 37 3.92 8.63 -10.27
N PRO A 38 3.25 8.56 -11.44
CA PRO A 38 3.90 7.97 -12.64
C PRO A 38 5.10 8.77 -13.12
N ASP A 39 5.19 10.06 -12.75
CA ASP A 39 6.31 10.90 -13.20
C ASP A 39 7.62 10.49 -12.53
N ILE A 40 7.58 9.96 -11.32
CA ILE A 40 8.80 9.60 -10.59
C ILE A 40 9.01 8.08 -10.48
N ALA A 41 7.97 7.28 -10.70
CA ALA A 41 8.07 5.82 -10.63
C ALA A 41 7.20 5.18 -11.71
N PRO A 42 7.50 5.42 -12.99
CA PRO A 42 6.62 4.97 -14.08
C PRO A 42 6.40 3.47 -14.13
N GLU A 43 7.43 2.66 -13.90
CA GLU A 43 7.29 1.22 -13.97
C GLU A 43 6.56 0.66 -12.75
N HIS A 44 6.81 1.21 -11.59
CA HIS A 44 6.08 0.81 -10.38
C HIS A 44 4.60 1.14 -10.50
N VAL A 45 4.27 2.36 -10.95
CA VAL A 45 2.88 2.77 -11.11
C VAL A 45 2.19 1.91 -12.15
N LYS A 46 2.86 1.61 -13.25
CA LYS A 46 2.31 0.75 -14.30
C LYS A 46 1.94 -0.63 -13.75
N GLN A 47 2.83 -1.25 -12.98
CA GLN A 47 2.58 -2.58 -12.42
C GLN A 47 1.48 -2.55 -11.37
N ILE A 48 1.48 -1.55 -10.49
CA ILE A 48 0.44 -1.38 -9.48
C ILE A 48 -0.93 -1.23 -10.17
N LYS A 49 -1.02 -0.42 -11.23
CA LYS A 49 -2.29 -0.25 -11.96
C LYS A 49 -2.75 -1.53 -12.60
N THR A 50 -1.82 -2.32 -13.16
CA THR A 50 -2.15 -3.61 -13.76
C THR A 50 -2.72 -4.54 -12.69
N LEU A 51 -2.07 -4.61 -11.53
CA LEU A 51 -2.53 -5.47 -10.44
C LEU A 51 -3.88 -5.02 -9.92
N ILE A 52 -4.12 -3.71 -9.81
CA ILE A 52 -5.41 -3.17 -9.39
C ILE A 52 -6.49 -3.60 -10.38
N SER A 53 -6.23 -3.48 -11.68
CA SER A 53 -7.22 -3.83 -12.70
C SER A 53 -7.54 -5.33 -12.70
N GLU A 54 -6.60 -6.16 -12.27
CA GLU A 54 -6.80 -7.61 -12.15
C GLU A 54 -7.40 -8.01 -10.81
N LYS A 55 -7.70 -7.03 -9.95
CA LYS A 55 -8.24 -7.25 -8.61
C LYS A 55 -7.30 -8.08 -7.72
N PHE A 56 -6.00 -7.97 -7.99
CA PHE A 56 -4.98 -8.73 -7.27
C PHE A 56 -4.99 -8.44 -5.78
N TYR A 57 -5.21 -7.18 -5.41
CA TYR A 57 -5.13 -6.75 -4.00
C TYR A 57 -6.39 -7.05 -3.19
N ASP A 58 -7.48 -7.43 -3.83
CA ASP A 58 -8.73 -7.69 -3.13
C ASP A 58 -8.53 -8.84 -2.14
N GLY A 59 -8.88 -8.60 -0.88
CA GLY A 59 -8.79 -9.62 0.17
C GLY A 59 -7.42 -9.79 0.81
N ILE A 60 -6.40 -9.05 0.37
CA ILE A 60 -5.05 -9.20 0.92
C ILE A 60 -4.92 -8.46 2.25
N ILE A 61 -4.30 -9.11 3.24
CA ILE A 61 -4.14 -8.56 4.58
C ILE A 61 -2.94 -7.60 4.67
N PHE A 62 -2.98 -6.74 5.69
CA PHE A 62 -1.81 -5.99 6.12
C PHE A 62 -1.03 -6.88 7.07
N HIS A 63 -0.02 -7.56 6.54
CA HIS A 63 0.68 -8.62 7.27
C HIS A 63 1.80 -8.12 8.17
N ARG A 64 2.20 -6.85 8.03
CA ARG A 64 3.27 -6.28 8.83
C ARG A 64 2.96 -4.81 9.09
N VAL A 65 2.62 -4.50 10.34
CA VAL A 65 2.19 -3.15 10.73
C VAL A 65 2.93 -2.75 11.99
N ILE A 66 3.81 -1.77 11.86
CA ILE A 66 4.71 -1.37 12.94
C ILE A 66 4.34 0.02 13.42
N THR A 67 4.00 0.13 14.71
CA THR A 67 3.65 1.40 15.34
C THR A 67 4.73 2.45 15.07
N GLY A 68 4.29 3.64 14.64
CA GLY A 68 5.20 4.77 14.40
C GLY A 68 6.06 4.64 13.16
N PHE A 69 5.85 3.57 12.36
CA PHE A 69 6.65 3.35 11.16
C PHE A 69 5.76 3.22 9.92
N MET A 70 5.17 2.03 9.70
CA MET A 70 4.44 1.83 8.46
C MET A 70 3.46 0.65 8.54
N ALA A 71 2.53 0.57 7.57
CA ALA A 71 1.65 -0.57 7.36
C ALA A 71 1.99 -1.19 6.01
N GLN A 72 2.33 -2.47 5.97
CA GLN A 72 2.76 -3.18 4.76
C GLN A 72 1.73 -4.24 4.36
N THR A 73 1.48 -4.33 3.05
CA THR A 73 0.48 -5.22 2.47
C THR A 73 0.94 -5.66 1.07
N GLY A 74 0.07 -6.34 0.34
CA GLY A 74 0.33 -6.67 -1.06
C GLY A 74 0.89 -8.05 -1.30
N ASP A 75 0.96 -8.89 -0.27
CA ASP A 75 1.40 -10.28 -0.40
C ASP A 75 0.17 -11.20 -0.33
N PRO A 76 -0.19 -11.87 -1.42
CA PRO A 76 -1.37 -12.73 -1.42
C PRO A 76 -1.25 -13.93 -0.47
N THR A 77 -0.02 -14.30 -0.07
CA THR A 77 0.18 -15.38 0.90
C THR A 77 0.11 -14.90 2.35
N GLY A 78 0.24 -13.60 2.58
CA GLY A 78 0.20 -13.02 3.92
C GLY A 78 1.43 -13.31 4.78
N THR A 79 2.49 -13.86 4.19
CA THR A 79 3.69 -14.27 4.94
C THR A 79 4.83 -13.27 4.83
N GLY A 80 4.76 -12.35 3.89
CA GLY A 80 5.85 -11.44 3.56
C GLY A 80 6.76 -11.97 2.47
N MET A 81 6.55 -13.22 2.03
CA MET A 81 7.42 -13.88 1.05
C MET A 81 6.81 -13.95 -0.35
N GLY A 82 5.54 -13.62 -0.50
CA GLY A 82 4.83 -13.78 -1.76
C GLY A 82 4.79 -12.51 -2.60
N GLY A 83 4.28 -12.67 -3.81
CA GLY A 83 4.11 -11.57 -4.75
C GLY A 83 3.20 -11.99 -5.89
N SER A 84 3.19 -11.19 -6.94
CA SER A 84 2.39 -11.47 -8.13
C SER A 84 3.17 -12.34 -9.11
N ASP A 85 2.48 -12.76 -10.18
CA ASP A 85 3.10 -13.51 -11.28
C ASP A 85 3.83 -12.59 -12.26
N LEU A 86 3.71 -11.27 -12.08
CA LEU A 86 4.40 -10.31 -12.94
C LEU A 86 5.89 -10.25 -12.58
N PRO A 87 6.73 -9.79 -13.52
CA PRO A 87 8.18 -9.67 -13.24
C PRO A 87 8.45 -8.66 -12.12
N ASP A 88 9.58 -8.85 -11.45
CA ASP A 88 10.07 -7.87 -10.50
C ASP A 88 10.40 -6.55 -11.20
N ILE A 89 10.31 -5.46 -10.45
CA ILE A 89 10.48 -4.11 -10.98
C ILE A 89 11.83 -3.57 -10.54
N ARG A 90 12.54 -2.97 -11.50
CA ARG A 90 13.80 -2.28 -11.22
C ARG A 90 13.53 -1.08 -10.33
N ALA A 91 14.43 -0.80 -9.38
CA ALA A 91 14.31 0.34 -8.49
C ALA A 91 14.20 1.65 -9.27
N GLU A 92 13.38 2.57 -8.75
CA GLU A 92 13.18 3.90 -9.32
C GLU A 92 13.36 4.93 -8.21
N PHE A 93 14.60 5.00 -7.68
CA PHE A 93 14.91 5.90 -6.59
C PHE A 93 14.88 7.36 -7.03
N THR A 94 14.31 8.22 -6.19
CA THR A 94 14.25 9.66 -6.43
C THR A 94 14.49 10.38 -5.10
N PRO A 95 14.76 11.69 -5.12
CA PRO A 95 14.90 12.47 -3.88
C PRO A 95 13.60 12.69 -3.13
N THR A 96 12.47 12.22 -3.64
CA THR A 96 11.17 12.38 -2.97
C THR A 96 11.24 11.75 -1.59
N PRO A 97 10.91 12.49 -0.51
CA PRO A 97 11.08 11.97 0.84
C PRO A 97 9.94 11.03 1.25
N PHE A 98 10.26 10.16 2.21
CA PHE A 98 9.26 9.33 2.88
C PHE A 98 8.69 10.13 4.05
N GLU A 99 7.46 10.58 3.88
CA GLU A 99 6.72 11.38 4.87
C GLU A 99 5.46 10.63 5.28
N ARG A 100 4.71 11.20 6.21
CA ARG A 100 3.42 10.63 6.58
C ARG A 100 2.52 10.50 5.36
N GLY A 101 2.00 9.28 5.13
CA GLY A 101 1.13 8.98 4.00
C GLY A 101 1.85 8.57 2.72
N THR A 102 3.18 8.61 2.70
CA THR A 102 3.94 8.20 1.51
C THR A 102 3.81 6.70 1.27
N LEU A 103 3.61 6.33 0.00
CA LEU A 103 3.57 4.93 -0.43
C LEU A 103 4.93 4.55 -0.97
N GLY A 104 5.51 3.48 -0.42
CA GLY A 104 6.78 2.94 -0.89
C GLY A 104 6.64 1.48 -1.27
N MET A 105 7.49 1.01 -2.19
CA MET A 105 7.49 -0.40 -2.57
C MET A 105 8.40 -1.20 -1.66
N ALA A 106 7.83 -2.24 -1.07
CA ALA A 106 8.63 -3.22 -0.33
C ALA A 106 9.42 -4.09 -1.31
N ARG A 107 10.56 -4.59 -0.85
CA ARG A 107 11.45 -5.40 -1.66
C ARG A 107 12.31 -6.26 -0.73
N SER A 108 12.96 -7.26 -1.30
CA SER A 108 13.96 -8.03 -0.56
C SER A 108 15.25 -7.20 -0.47
N GLN A 109 16.36 -7.82 -0.10
CA GLN A 109 17.62 -7.11 -0.02
C GLN A 109 18.10 -6.60 -1.38
N HIS A 110 17.68 -7.27 -2.46
CA HIS A 110 18.04 -6.84 -3.80
C HIS A 110 17.19 -5.62 -4.21
N PRO A 111 17.80 -4.50 -4.57
CA PRO A 111 17.02 -3.29 -4.87
C PRO A 111 16.07 -3.41 -6.05
N ASP A 112 16.31 -4.36 -6.96
CA ASP A 112 15.45 -4.57 -8.13
C ASP A 112 14.50 -5.74 -7.94
N SER A 113 14.08 -6.01 -6.70
CA SER A 113 13.20 -7.13 -6.37
C SER A 113 11.78 -6.72 -5.98
N ALA A 114 11.40 -5.45 -6.18
CA ALA A 114 10.03 -5.02 -5.91
C ALA A 114 9.05 -5.73 -6.84
N ASN A 115 7.86 -6.02 -6.35
CA ASN A 115 6.87 -6.75 -7.15
C ASN A 115 5.45 -6.25 -6.88
N SER A 116 4.86 -6.61 -5.74
CA SER A 116 3.48 -6.25 -5.43
C SER A 116 3.32 -5.70 -4.02
N GLN A 117 4.24 -6.00 -3.11
CA GLN A 117 4.11 -5.53 -1.73
C GLN A 117 4.46 -4.06 -1.63
N PHE A 118 3.66 -3.32 -0.88
CA PHE A 118 3.91 -1.91 -0.65
C PHE A 118 3.59 -1.55 0.80
N PHE A 119 4.03 -0.38 1.22
CA PHE A 119 3.78 0.09 2.58
C PHE A 119 3.36 1.55 2.57
N ILE A 120 2.64 1.94 3.62
CA ILE A 120 2.18 3.31 3.84
C ILE A 120 2.83 3.80 5.12
N CYS A 121 3.56 4.90 5.06
CA CYS A 121 4.25 5.43 6.23
C CYS A 121 3.28 6.13 7.18
N PHE A 122 3.38 5.83 8.48
CA PHE A 122 2.60 6.53 9.50
C PHE A 122 3.17 7.90 9.81
N GLN A 123 4.47 8.06 9.62
CA GLN A 123 5.16 9.32 9.88
C GLN A 123 6.44 9.37 9.04
N GLU A 124 7.18 10.45 9.15
CA GLU A 124 8.43 10.59 8.40
C GLU A 124 9.39 9.44 8.69
N ALA A 125 9.97 8.91 7.62
CA ALA A 125 10.94 7.81 7.70
C ALA A 125 12.12 8.12 6.80
N SER A 126 12.89 9.15 7.16
CA SER A 126 13.95 9.68 6.32
C SER A 126 15.06 8.66 6.04
N PHE A 127 15.21 7.65 6.90
CA PHE A 127 16.19 6.58 6.67
C PHE A 127 15.85 5.71 5.45
N LEU A 128 14.64 5.83 4.91
CA LEU A 128 14.23 5.12 3.69
C LEU A 128 14.52 5.93 2.43
N ASN A 129 14.83 7.22 2.57
CA ASN A 129 15.03 8.11 1.43
C ASN A 129 16.15 7.58 0.53
N ASN A 130 15.90 7.52 -0.78
CA ASN A 130 16.83 7.00 -1.79
C ASN A 130 17.20 5.53 -1.61
N GLN A 131 16.52 4.81 -0.69
CA GLN A 131 16.75 3.38 -0.47
C GLN A 131 15.58 2.54 -0.95
N TYR A 132 14.40 3.16 -1.07
CA TYR A 132 13.17 2.53 -1.56
C TYR A 132 12.49 3.45 -2.55
N THR A 133 11.68 2.86 -3.44
CA THR A 133 10.96 3.63 -4.45
C THR A 133 9.68 4.20 -3.88
N VAL A 134 9.52 5.53 -3.99
CA VAL A 134 8.25 6.21 -3.71
C VAL A 134 7.40 6.15 -4.97
N PHE A 135 6.14 5.70 -4.85
CA PHE A 135 5.27 5.63 -6.02
C PHE A 135 3.91 6.31 -5.83
N GLY A 136 3.66 6.89 -4.67
CA GLY A 136 2.39 7.57 -4.41
C GLY A 136 2.26 8.08 -2.99
N ARG A 137 1.06 8.53 -2.66
CA ARG A 137 0.74 9.03 -1.31
C ARG A 137 -0.74 8.85 -1.03
N VAL A 138 -1.09 8.87 0.26
CA VAL A 138 -2.48 8.92 0.70
C VAL A 138 -2.92 10.38 0.70
N ILE A 139 -4.03 10.70 0.04
CA ILE A 139 -4.56 12.06 0.00
C ILE A 139 -5.84 12.21 0.81
N GLU A 140 -6.50 11.10 1.16
CA GLU A 140 -7.72 11.14 1.97
C GLU A 140 -7.84 9.84 2.75
N GLY A 141 -8.28 9.91 4.01
CA GLY A 141 -8.51 8.72 4.82
C GLY A 141 -7.30 8.23 5.59
N MET A 142 -6.28 9.05 5.77
CA MET A 142 -5.07 8.62 6.50
C MET A 142 -5.41 8.22 7.94
N GLU A 143 -6.44 8.83 8.55
CA GLU A 143 -6.88 8.44 9.89
C GLU A 143 -7.32 6.97 9.95
N PHE A 144 -7.83 6.42 8.86
CA PHE A 144 -8.20 5.01 8.80
C PHE A 144 -6.97 4.11 8.64
N VAL A 145 -5.94 4.60 7.95
CA VAL A 145 -4.66 3.89 7.87
C VAL A 145 -4.03 3.81 9.27
N ASP A 146 -4.11 4.90 10.03
CA ASP A 146 -3.61 4.92 11.40
C ASP A 146 -4.26 3.86 12.28
N SER A 147 -5.51 3.48 11.96
CA SER A 147 -6.27 2.53 12.78
C SER A 147 -6.01 1.07 12.41
N ILE A 148 -5.21 0.80 11.38
CA ILE A 148 -4.88 -0.58 11.00
C ILE A 148 -4.22 -1.28 12.18
N VAL A 149 -4.67 -2.51 12.46
CA VAL A 149 -4.21 -3.28 13.62
C VAL A 149 -2.71 -3.57 13.49
N LYS A 150 -1.98 -3.29 14.56
CA LYS A 150 -0.52 -3.43 14.60
C LYS A 150 -0.11 -4.88 14.85
N GLY A 151 1.05 -5.26 14.33
CA GLY A 151 1.63 -6.59 14.55
C GLY A 151 2.44 -7.08 13.35
N GLU A 152 3.24 -8.12 13.57
CA GLU A 152 4.12 -8.72 12.55
C GLU A 152 4.02 -10.24 12.57
N PRO A 153 2.89 -10.83 12.15
CA PRO A 153 1.65 -10.20 11.67
C PRO A 153 0.71 -9.81 12.80
N PRO A 154 -0.27 -8.94 12.54
CA PRO A 154 -1.33 -8.66 13.51
C PRO A 154 -2.10 -9.93 13.85
N GLU A 155 -2.63 -10.01 15.07
CA GLU A 155 -3.44 -11.16 15.50
C GLU A 155 -4.74 -11.23 14.70
N PHE A 156 -5.39 -10.07 14.48
CA PHE A 156 -6.60 -9.98 13.65
C PHE A 156 -6.32 -8.93 12.57
N PRO A 157 -5.63 -9.33 11.49
CA PRO A 157 -5.17 -8.35 10.51
C PRO A 157 -6.31 -7.71 9.74
N ASP A 158 -6.19 -6.41 9.52
CA ASP A 158 -7.05 -5.74 8.56
C ASP A 158 -6.68 -6.18 7.16
N LYS A 159 -7.63 -6.01 6.25
CA LYS A 159 -7.41 -6.40 4.86
C LYS A 159 -7.94 -5.33 3.93
N ILE A 160 -7.45 -5.39 2.71
CA ILE A 160 -7.97 -4.61 1.61
C ILE A 160 -9.22 -5.33 1.11
N ILE A 161 -10.36 -4.65 1.15
CA ILE A 161 -11.59 -5.20 0.56
C ILE A 161 -11.52 -5.08 -0.95
N SER A 162 -11.11 -3.91 -1.44
CA SER A 162 -10.99 -3.66 -2.88
C SER A 162 -10.06 -2.49 -3.15
N MET A 163 -9.47 -2.49 -4.33
CA MET A 163 -8.75 -1.33 -4.87
C MET A 163 -9.21 -1.11 -6.29
N ASN A 164 -9.59 0.11 -6.60
CA ASN A 164 -10.09 0.47 -7.93
C ASN A 164 -9.50 1.80 -8.36
N LEU A 165 -9.12 1.88 -9.64
CA LEU A 165 -8.71 3.15 -10.23
C LEU A 165 -9.95 4.01 -10.46
N SER A 166 -9.79 5.31 -10.22
CA SER A 166 -10.85 6.27 -10.53
C SER A 166 -10.97 6.41 -12.05
N GLU A 167 -12.20 6.53 -12.52
CA GLU A 167 -12.46 6.69 -13.96
C GLU A 167 -12.68 8.12 -14.35
#